data_d83f5e1dea98915754105e6757dc3b64
#
_entry.id   d83f5e1dea98915754105e6757dc3b64
#
_cell.length_a   1.000
_cell.length_b   1.000
_cell.length_c   1.000
_cell.angle_alpha   90.00
_cell.angle_beta   90.00
_cell.angle_gamma   90.00
#
_symmetry.space_group_name_H-M   'P 1'
#
loop_
_entity.id
_entity.type
_entity.pdbx_description
1 polymer ?
#
loop_
_entity_poly.entity_id
_entity_poly.type
_entity_poly.pdbx_seq_one_letter_code
_entity_poly.pdbx_strand_id
1 'polypeptide(L)'
;MKSLFGYANTTKAIARSGGWAIYDDKFERISSDEWGNLLLPSSHFKAEKSQLEIPSPGFAPSHELILKARNLISEYDYFFDMGMPKSVWISGTNGKTTTTKMCEHLLRLHGAFMGGNVGIALAALPRAARFWILETSSFTIHYTKRARPDIYALLPITPDHLSWHGDMNGYENAKLKPLSMMNEQCIAIIPACFKEREIVRNSRAKIYFYSSEQDLADTFGLECDKIAFRVPFLMDALFALAVQKILLGQADYERVNTFVIENNKLEELRDNRDRLWVNDTKATNIDASMQAIRRYENEKIFIILGGDDKGVDLSPVFDALSALKQEPKIYAIGSNTEKIVNLARNSRISCLACYELKEAIKAIDTDFSGSGVALLSPACASLDQFKSYAQRGDIFKEEIANLK
;
A
#
# COMPACT_ATOMS: atom_id res chain seq x y z
N MET A 1 20.09 13.18 -25.15
CA MET A 1 20.05 13.59 -23.73
C MET A 1 19.15 12.59 -23.00
N LYS A 2 19.41 12.30 -21.71
CA LYS A 2 18.48 11.48 -20.90
C LYS A 2 17.36 12.36 -20.36
N SER A 3 16.14 11.86 -20.31
CA SER A 3 14.95 12.62 -19.93
C SER A 3 14.26 12.02 -18.70
N LEU A 4 13.76 12.90 -17.83
CA LEU A 4 12.86 12.54 -16.73
C LEU A 4 11.49 13.18 -16.98
N PHE A 5 10.41 12.44 -16.71
CA PHE A 5 9.06 12.96 -16.80
C PHE A 5 8.46 13.14 -15.40
N GLY A 6 8.11 14.40 -15.09
CA GLY A 6 7.71 14.86 -13.78
C GLY A 6 8.90 15.15 -12.86
N TYR A 7 8.72 16.08 -11.93
CA TYR A 7 9.73 16.45 -10.94
C TYR A 7 9.24 16.15 -9.52
N ALA A 8 9.04 14.85 -9.26
CA ALA A 8 8.55 14.28 -8.00
C ALA A 8 9.65 13.45 -7.30
N ASN A 9 9.35 12.85 -6.16
CA ASN A 9 10.34 12.20 -5.29
C ASN A 9 11.29 11.27 -6.02
N THR A 10 10.79 10.34 -6.84
CA THR A 10 11.60 9.39 -7.62
C THR A 10 12.54 10.10 -8.59
N THR A 11 11.98 10.95 -9.45
CA THR A 11 12.74 11.63 -10.51
C THR A 11 13.67 12.70 -9.95
N LYS A 12 13.29 13.39 -8.87
CA LYS A 12 14.18 14.29 -8.12
C LYS A 12 15.40 13.57 -7.56
N ALA A 13 15.21 12.37 -7.04
CA ALA A 13 16.32 11.58 -6.51
C ALA A 13 17.30 11.17 -7.62
N ILE A 14 16.80 10.79 -8.79
CA ILE A 14 17.62 10.47 -9.98
C ILE A 14 18.32 11.75 -10.49
N ALA A 15 17.62 12.87 -10.51
CA ALA A 15 18.11 14.16 -10.99
C ALA A 15 19.36 14.67 -10.24
N ARG A 16 19.57 14.26 -8.99
CA ARG A 16 20.77 14.60 -8.22
C ARG A 16 22.09 14.18 -8.88
N SER A 17 22.05 13.23 -9.82
CA SER A 17 23.22 12.83 -10.61
C SER A 17 23.62 13.87 -11.69
N GLY A 18 22.78 14.85 -11.97
CA GLY A 18 22.98 15.88 -13.01
C GLY A 18 22.84 15.36 -14.44
N GLY A 19 22.79 16.30 -15.38
CA GLY A 19 22.82 15.99 -16.83
C GLY A 19 21.51 15.49 -17.42
N TRP A 20 20.36 15.76 -16.79
CA TRP A 20 19.03 15.39 -17.23
C TRP A 20 18.27 16.56 -17.85
N ALA A 21 17.39 16.25 -18.81
CA ALA A 21 16.30 17.10 -19.22
C ALA A 21 15.02 16.66 -18.51
N ILE A 22 14.43 17.51 -17.70
CA ILE A 22 13.28 17.19 -16.85
C ILE A 22 12.05 17.92 -17.40
N TYR A 23 11.05 17.17 -17.79
CA TYR A 23 9.80 17.67 -18.36
C TYR A 23 8.66 17.52 -17.36
N ASP A 24 8.00 18.63 -17.04
CA ASP A 24 6.86 18.64 -16.11
C ASP A 24 5.85 19.71 -16.54
N ASP A 25 4.54 19.41 -16.42
CA ASP A 25 3.45 20.33 -16.75
C ASP A 25 3.43 21.59 -15.86
N LYS A 26 4.09 21.51 -14.69
CA LYS A 26 4.21 22.63 -13.76
C LYS A 26 5.26 23.66 -14.16
N PHE A 27 6.10 23.34 -15.14
CA PHE A 27 7.12 24.28 -15.61
C PHE A 27 6.56 25.19 -16.71
N GLU A 28 6.59 26.49 -16.51
CA GLU A 28 6.11 27.49 -17.47
C GLU A 28 7.23 27.98 -18.40
N ARG A 29 8.48 27.90 -17.98
CA ARG A 29 9.67 28.38 -18.69
C ARG A 29 10.85 27.44 -18.51
N ILE A 30 11.81 27.55 -19.42
CA ILE A 30 13.08 26.82 -19.32
C ILE A 30 13.90 27.43 -18.18
N SER A 31 14.39 26.57 -17.31
CA SER A 31 15.29 26.92 -16.20
C SER A 31 16.23 25.75 -15.90
N SER A 32 17.05 25.87 -14.87
CA SER A 32 17.90 24.79 -14.40
C SER A 32 17.79 24.65 -12.88
N ASP A 33 18.02 23.44 -12.37
CA ASP A 33 18.11 23.16 -10.94
C ASP A 33 19.57 23.29 -10.44
N GLU A 34 19.75 23.06 -9.13
CA GLU A 34 21.05 23.14 -8.44
C GLU A 34 22.05 22.06 -8.90
N TRP A 35 21.59 20.99 -9.55
CA TRP A 35 22.43 19.91 -10.08
C TRP A 35 22.74 20.05 -11.59
N GLY A 36 22.39 21.19 -12.18
CA GLY A 36 22.64 21.49 -13.59
C GLY A 36 21.71 20.75 -14.57
N ASN A 37 20.57 20.26 -14.12
CA ASN A 37 19.56 19.70 -15.00
C ASN A 37 18.75 20.81 -15.67
N LEU A 38 18.27 20.55 -16.91
CA LEU A 38 17.35 21.43 -17.59
C LEU A 38 15.91 21.14 -17.14
N LEU A 39 15.19 22.16 -16.67
CA LEU A 39 13.78 22.08 -16.33
C LEU A 39 12.98 22.68 -17.49
N LEU A 40 12.08 21.88 -18.07
CA LEU A 40 11.39 22.23 -19.31
C LEU A 40 9.88 21.97 -19.21
N PRO A 41 9.03 22.87 -19.75
CA PRO A 41 7.61 22.54 -19.96
C PRO A 41 7.44 21.25 -20.77
N SER A 42 6.43 20.44 -20.46
CA SER A 42 6.14 19.18 -21.15
C SER A 42 6.00 19.35 -22.67
N SER A 43 5.47 20.47 -23.14
CA SER A 43 5.31 20.81 -24.55
C SER A 43 6.65 20.90 -25.34
N HIS A 44 7.77 21.07 -24.63
CA HIS A 44 9.10 21.14 -25.25
C HIS A 44 9.73 19.77 -25.51
N PHE A 45 9.07 18.68 -25.06
CA PHE A 45 9.61 17.34 -25.27
C PHE A 45 9.64 16.94 -26.75
N LYS A 46 10.80 16.47 -27.18
CA LYS A 46 11.04 15.94 -28.53
C LYS A 46 11.71 14.57 -28.42
N ALA A 47 10.96 13.53 -28.77
CA ALA A 47 11.40 12.14 -28.63
C ALA A 47 12.70 11.81 -29.38
N GLU A 48 12.92 12.45 -30.54
CA GLU A 48 14.14 12.28 -31.35
C GLU A 48 15.41 12.83 -30.68
N LYS A 49 15.26 13.70 -29.67
CA LYS A 49 16.38 14.24 -28.91
C LYS A 49 16.63 13.50 -27.59
N SER A 50 15.74 12.57 -27.23
CA SER A 50 15.85 11.76 -26.02
C SER A 50 16.44 10.40 -26.30
N GLN A 51 17.41 9.99 -25.49
CA GLN A 51 18.03 8.67 -25.55
C GLN A 51 17.37 7.66 -24.61
N LEU A 52 16.72 8.19 -23.55
CA LEU A 52 16.13 7.41 -22.48
C LEU A 52 15.11 8.29 -21.76
N GLU A 53 13.93 7.75 -21.48
CA GLU A 53 12.89 8.41 -20.70
C GLU A 53 12.55 7.61 -19.44
N ILE A 54 12.56 8.27 -18.26
CA ILE A 54 12.13 7.67 -16.99
C ILE A 54 11.00 8.53 -16.42
N PRO A 55 9.77 7.99 -16.33
CA PRO A 55 8.65 8.71 -15.77
C PRO A 55 8.63 8.62 -14.25
N SER A 56 8.09 9.65 -13.60
CA SER A 56 7.52 9.49 -12.25
C SER A 56 6.39 8.45 -12.34
N PRO A 57 6.32 7.47 -11.41
CA PRO A 57 5.35 6.37 -11.50
C PRO A 57 3.88 6.82 -11.58
N GLY A 58 3.57 8.02 -11.07
CA GLY A 58 2.20 8.56 -11.08
C GLY A 58 1.68 9.03 -12.44
N PHE A 59 2.53 9.15 -13.47
CA PHE A 59 2.05 9.51 -14.81
C PHE A 59 1.11 8.44 -15.35
N ALA A 60 -0.08 8.85 -15.78
CA ALA A 60 -1.02 7.94 -16.43
C ALA A 60 -0.49 7.50 -17.80
N PRO A 61 -0.77 6.27 -18.25
CA PRO A 61 -0.35 5.78 -19.58
C PRO A 61 -0.85 6.65 -20.75
N SER A 62 -1.97 7.35 -20.55
CA SER A 62 -2.56 8.28 -21.53
C SER A 62 -1.88 9.66 -21.58
N HIS A 63 -0.94 9.93 -20.69
CA HIS A 63 -0.28 11.24 -20.65
C HIS A 63 0.56 11.49 -21.90
N GLU A 64 0.54 12.72 -22.42
CA GLU A 64 1.18 13.09 -23.69
C GLU A 64 2.69 12.76 -23.74
N LEU A 65 3.43 12.99 -22.67
CA LEU A 65 4.85 12.64 -22.56
C LEU A 65 5.06 11.12 -22.70
N ILE A 66 4.19 10.32 -22.08
CA ILE A 66 4.26 8.85 -22.14
C ILE A 66 3.98 8.36 -23.56
N LEU A 67 2.95 8.91 -24.21
CA LEU A 67 2.57 8.54 -25.58
C LEU A 67 3.64 8.91 -26.62
N LYS A 68 4.38 10.01 -26.39
CA LYS A 68 5.47 10.46 -27.27
C LYS A 68 6.81 9.76 -27.01
N ALA A 69 6.98 9.11 -25.85
CA ALA A 69 8.24 8.48 -25.47
C ALA A 69 8.59 7.31 -26.39
N ARG A 70 9.88 7.14 -26.74
CA ARG A 70 10.37 6.02 -27.56
C ARG A 70 11.16 4.99 -26.77
N ASN A 71 11.92 5.43 -25.79
CA ASN A 71 12.80 4.60 -24.97
C ASN A 71 12.42 4.68 -23.50
N LEU A 72 11.11 4.61 -23.21
CA LEU A 72 10.54 4.68 -21.87
C LEU A 72 10.91 3.43 -21.07
N ILE A 73 11.50 3.61 -19.89
CA ILE A 73 11.79 2.56 -18.91
C ILE A 73 11.43 3.05 -17.50
N SER A 74 11.30 2.13 -16.56
CA SER A 74 11.12 2.49 -15.16
C SER A 74 12.45 2.85 -14.48
N GLU A 75 12.39 3.46 -13.28
CA GLU A 75 13.56 3.61 -12.42
C GLU A 75 14.17 2.24 -12.06
N TYR A 76 13.33 1.19 -11.92
CA TYR A 76 13.77 -0.17 -11.65
C TYR A 76 14.65 -0.71 -12.77
N ASP A 77 14.24 -0.53 -14.04
CA ASP A 77 15.07 -0.90 -15.20
C ASP A 77 16.40 -0.14 -15.22
N TYR A 78 16.34 1.17 -14.93
CA TYR A 78 17.53 2.03 -14.90
C TYR A 78 18.56 1.55 -13.87
N PHE A 79 18.13 1.24 -12.65
CA PHE A 79 19.04 0.74 -11.61
C PHE A 79 19.44 -0.72 -11.81
N PHE A 80 18.57 -1.54 -12.40
CA PHE A 80 18.88 -2.92 -12.78
C PHE A 80 20.03 -2.97 -13.79
N ASP A 81 19.97 -2.15 -14.83
CA ASP A 81 21.04 -2.04 -15.84
C ASP A 81 22.37 -1.53 -15.25
N MET A 82 22.31 -0.80 -14.12
CA MET A 82 23.48 -0.31 -13.39
C MET A 82 24.01 -1.28 -12.32
N GLY A 83 23.48 -2.51 -12.22
CA GLY A 83 23.92 -3.51 -11.25
C GLY A 83 23.23 -3.34 -9.88
N MET A 84 21.91 -3.39 -9.85
CA MET A 84 21.11 -3.42 -8.61
C MET A 84 21.54 -4.62 -7.73
N PRO A 85 21.68 -4.44 -6.40
CA PRO A 85 21.84 -5.56 -5.46
C PRO A 85 20.68 -6.57 -5.55
N LYS A 86 20.87 -7.76 -4.95
CA LYS A 86 19.75 -8.70 -4.80
C LYS A 86 18.54 -7.99 -4.21
N SER A 87 17.38 -8.16 -4.84
CA SER A 87 16.18 -7.40 -4.48
C SER A 87 14.97 -8.27 -4.18
N VAL A 88 14.25 -7.87 -3.15
CA VAL A 88 12.92 -8.38 -2.80
C VAL A 88 11.90 -7.32 -3.17
N TRP A 89 10.97 -7.65 -4.08
CA TRP A 89 9.88 -6.73 -4.43
C TRP A 89 8.61 -7.17 -3.70
N ILE A 90 8.03 -6.24 -2.96
CA ILE A 90 6.81 -6.46 -2.19
C ILE A 90 5.69 -5.66 -2.83
N SER A 91 4.67 -6.34 -3.34
CA SER A 91 3.51 -5.74 -3.98
C SER A 91 2.21 -6.31 -3.41
N GLY A 92 1.07 -5.80 -3.84
CA GLY A 92 -0.26 -6.14 -3.34
C GLY A 92 -1.13 -4.89 -3.24
N THR A 93 -2.36 -4.99 -2.79
CA THR A 93 -3.20 -3.82 -2.56
C THR A 93 -2.91 -3.21 -1.19
N ASN A 94 -3.05 -3.96 -0.13
CA ASN A 94 -2.76 -3.56 1.24
C ASN A 94 -1.56 -4.34 1.82
N GLY A 95 -1.04 -3.95 2.97
CA GLY A 95 0.07 -4.63 3.66
C GLY A 95 1.47 -4.27 3.17
N LYS A 96 1.67 -3.83 1.91
CA LYS A 96 2.99 -3.59 1.31
C LYS A 96 4.00 -2.89 2.22
N THR A 97 3.63 -1.74 2.77
CA THR A 97 4.51 -0.93 3.63
C THR A 97 4.90 -1.67 4.90
N THR A 98 3.94 -2.34 5.54
CA THR A 98 4.18 -3.09 6.78
C THR A 98 5.10 -4.28 6.51
N THR A 99 4.79 -5.08 5.48
CA THR A 99 5.64 -6.21 5.06
C THR A 99 7.05 -5.75 4.69
N THR A 100 7.19 -4.65 3.92
CA THR A 100 8.51 -4.10 3.55
C THR A 100 9.33 -3.71 4.78
N LYS A 101 8.69 -3.02 5.74
CA LYS A 101 9.34 -2.62 6.99
C LYS A 101 9.66 -3.81 7.90
N MET A 102 8.79 -4.82 7.99
CA MET A 102 9.07 -6.05 8.73
C MET A 102 10.23 -6.83 8.09
N CYS A 103 10.28 -6.93 6.76
CA CYS A 103 11.40 -7.54 6.05
C CYS A 103 12.72 -6.79 6.33
N GLU A 104 12.71 -5.47 6.25
CA GLU A 104 13.91 -4.67 6.56
C GLU A 104 14.29 -4.82 8.02
N HIS A 105 13.34 -4.81 8.95
CA HIS A 105 13.60 -5.03 10.37
C HIS A 105 14.29 -6.36 10.64
N LEU A 106 13.85 -7.44 10.00
CA LEU A 106 14.47 -8.77 10.11
C LEU A 106 15.87 -8.84 9.46
N LEU A 107 16.06 -8.14 8.35
CA LEU A 107 17.23 -8.30 7.49
C LEU A 107 18.26 -7.17 7.62
N ARG A 108 17.97 -6.11 8.40
CA ARG A 108 18.82 -4.92 8.54
C ARG A 108 20.23 -5.25 9.02
N LEU A 109 20.37 -6.14 10.02
CA LEU A 109 21.67 -6.59 10.51
C LEU A 109 22.43 -7.45 9.49
N HIS A 110 21.76 -7.90 8.43
CA HIS A 110 22.33 -8.64 7.32
C HIS A 110 22.58 -7.77 6.08
N GLY A 111 22.57 -6.43 6.22
CA GLY A 111 22.88 -5.48 5.17
C GLY A 111 21.72 -5.20 4.21
N ALA A 112 20.49 -5.34 4.67
CA ALA A 112 19.29 -4.95 3.91
C ALA A 112 18.93 -3.47 4.11
N PHE A 113 18.46 -2.83 3.06
CA PHE A 113 17.92 -1.47 3.08
C PHE A 113 16.59 -1.45 2.33
N MET A 114 15.60 -0.77 2.88
CA MET A 114 14.30 -0.64 2.24
C MET A 114 14.17 0.64 1.41
N GLY A 115 13.34 0.58 0.38
CA GLY A 115 13.01 1.73 -0.47
C GLY A 115 11.91 1.43 -1.47
N GLY A 116 11.87 2.21 -2.54
CA GLY A 116 10.85 2.12 -3.59
C GLY A 116 9.70 3.10 -3.39
N ASN A 117 8.46 2.61 -3.43
CA ASN A 117 7.26 3.44 -3.27
C ASN A 117 7.14 4.09 -1.88
N VAL A 118 7.81 3.54 -0.89
CA VAL A 118 7.89 4.07 0.48
C VAL A 118 9.35 4.17 0.92
N GLY A 119 9.62 5.11 1.82
CA GLY A 119 10.96 5.30 2.37
C GLY A 119 11.90 6.03 1.40
N ILE A 120 13.02 5.39 1.08
CA ILE A 120 14.11 5.99 0.30
C ILE A 120 13.93 5.65 -1.19
N ALA A 121 14.03 6.65 -2.08
CA ALA A 121 14.06 6.40 -3.52
C ALA A 121 15.27 5.54 -3.90
N LEU A 122 15.14 4.70 -4.95
CA LEU A 122 16.20 3.78 -5.37
C LEU A 122 17.55 4.50 -5.62
N ALA A 123 17.49 5.72 -6.15
CA ALA A 123 18.68 6.54 -6.41
C ALA A 123 19.52 6.86 -5.16
N ALA A 124 18.90 6.83 -3.97
CA ALA A 124 19.55 7.14 -2.71
C ALA A 124 19.88 5.88 -1.87
N LEU A 125 19.49 4.69 -2.33
CA LEU A 125 19.81 3.44 -1.65
C LEU A 125 21.30 3.09 -1.80
N PRO A 126 21.95 2.53 -0.74
CA PRO A 126 23.34 2.10 -0.81
C PRO A 126 23.52 0.99 -1.85
N ARG A 127 24.38 1.22 -2.84
CA ARG A 127 24.68 0.22 -3.88
C ARG A 127 25.47 -0.98 -3.37
N ALA A 128 26.24 -0.79 -2.30
CA ALA A 128 26.97 -1.86 -1.62
C ALA A 128 26.08 -2.66 -0.64
N ALA A 129 24.78 -2.38 -0.57
CA ALA A 129 23.86 -3.18 0.22
C ALA A 129 23.87 -4.64 -0.22
N ARG A 130 23.66 -5.55 0.72
CA ARG A 130 23.49 -6.97 0.39
C ARG A 130 22.14 -7.25 -0.23
N PHE A 131 21.08 -6.56 0.26
CA PHE A 131 19.72 -6.71 -0.20
C PHE A 131 19.01 -5.35 -0.29
N TRP A 132 18.19 -5.18 -1.32
CA TRP A 132 17.21 -4.12 -1.39
C TRP A 132 15.81 -4.69 -1.17
N ILE A 133 15.09 -4.17 -0.18
CA ILE A 133 13.71 -4.55 0.12
C ILE A 133 12.82 -3.43 -0.42
N LEU A 134 12.14 -3.68 -1.52
CA LEU A 134 11.47 -2.63 -2.29
C LEU A 134 9.94 -2.76 -2.22
N GLU A 135 9.29 -1.76 -1.63
CA GLU A 135 7.86 -1.60 -1.83
C GLU A 135 7.59 -1.24 -3.28
N THR A 136 6.85 -2.08 -3.99
CA THR A 136 6.68 -1.94 -5.43
C THR A 136 5.22 -1.69 -5.80
N SER A 137 4.95 -0.50 -6.36
CA SER A 137 3.61 -0.11 -6.82
C SER A 137 3.27 -0.76 -8.18
N SER A 138 1.98 -0.91 -8.45
CA SER A 138 1.51 -1.33 -9.78
C SER A 138 1.91 -0.33 -10.88
N PHE A 139 2.01 0.95 -10.54
CA PHE A 139 2.44 2.01 -11.45
C PHE A 139 3.90 1.84 -11.88
N THR A 140 4.80 1.59 -10.93
CA THR A 140 6.22 1.29 -11.23
C THR A 140 6.36 0.04 -12.07
N ILE A 141 5.66 -1.04 -11.70
CA ILE A 141 5.68 -2.31 -12.44
C ILE A 141 5.16 -2.12 -13.87
N HIS A 142 4.14 -1.29 -14.07
CA HIS A 142 3.60 -1.01 -15.40
C HIS A 142 4.67 -0.57 -16.38
N TYR A 143 5.54 0.36 -15.96
CA TYR A 143 6.64 0.90 -16.80
C TYR A 143 7.88 0.02 -16.82
N THR A 144 8.00 -0.96 -15.92
CA THR A 144 9.16 -1.86 -15.88
C THR A 144 9.14 -2.84 -17.04
N LYS A 145 10.27 -3.01 -17.71
CA LYS A 145 10.41 -3.84 -18.92
C LYS A 145 11.38 -5.01 -18.78
N ARG A 146 12.44 -4.86 -17.98
CA ARG A 146 13.57 -5.82 -17.89
C ARG A 146 13.95 -6.17 -16.47
N ALA A 147 13.84 -5.18 -15.56
CA ALA A 147 14.18 -5.40 -14.17
C ALA A 147 13.30 -6.50 -13.56
N ARG A 148 13.91 -7.33 -12.75
CA ARG A 148 13.23 -8.42 -12.05
C ARG A 148 13.74 -8.55 -10.63
N PRO A 149 12.89 -8.96 -9.67
CA PRO A 149 13.34 -9.27 -8.33
C PRO A 149 14.00 -10.64 -8.26
N ASP A 150 14.85 -10.85 -7.26
CA ASP A 150 15.26 -12.20 -6.85
C ASP A 150 14.13 -12.91 -6.10
N ILE A 151 13.35 -12.15 -5.30
CA ILE A 151 12.15 -12.63 -4.62
C ILE A 151 11.00 -11.65 -4.92
N TYR A 152 9.88 -12.17 -5.40
CA TYR A 152 8.64 -11.44 -5.57
C TYR A 152 7.61 -11.89 -4.53
N ALA A 153 7.27 -11.03 -3.59
CA ALA A 153 6.26 -11.23 -2.57
C ALA A 153 4.99 -10.46 -2.95
N LEU A 154 3.98 -11.16 -3.43
CA LEU A 154 2.70 -10.57 -3.83
C LEU A 154 1.64 -10.85 -2.78
N LEU A 155 1.30 -9.83 -2.00
CA LEU A 155 0.18 -9.80 -1.07
C LEU A 155 -1.16 -9.86 -1.82
N PRO A 156 -2.29 -10.10 -1.15
CA PRO A 156 -3.60 -10.15 -1.81
C PRO A 156 -3.87 -8.90 -2.64
N ILE A 157 -4.57 -9.11 -3.76
CA ILE A 157 -5.02 -8.04 -4.67
C ILE A 157 -6.53 -7.87 -4.51
N THR A 158 -6.95 -6.67 -4.19
CA THR A 158 -8.34 -6.23 -4.10
C THR A 158 -8.54 -4.97 -4.94
N PRO A 159 -9.75 -4.60 -5.35
CA PRO A 159 -9.97 -3.46 -6.23
C PRO A 159 -9.36 -2.16 -5.70
N ASP A 160 -8.47 -1.54 -6.48
CA ASP A 160 -7.87 -0.23 -6.24
C ASP A 160 -7.30 0.33 -7.55
N HIS A 161 -7.16 1.64 -7.64
CA HIS A 161 -6.56 2.33 -8.78
C HIS A 161 -7.16 1.99 -10.17
N LEU A 162 -8.45 1.59 -10.23
CA LEU A 162 -9.09 1.15 -11.47
C LEU A 162 -9.13 2.24 -12.54
N SER A 163 -9.29 3.52 -12.14
CA SER A 163 -9.25 4.67 -13.06
C SER A 163 -7.91 4.81 -13.79
N TRP A 164 -6.82 4.37 -13.17
CA TRP A 164 -5.48 4.42 -13.77
C TRP A 164 -5.19 3.19 -14.64
N HIS A 165 -5.64 1.99 -14.21
CA HIS A 165 -5.37 0.72 -14.89
C HIS A 165 -6.45 0.32 -15.91
N GLY A 166 -7.57 1.07 -15.96
CA GLY A 166 -8.73 0.80 -16.79
C GLY A 166 -9.77 -0.09 -16.10
N ASP A 167 -9.34 -1.25 -15.59
CA ASP A 167 -10.20 -2.19 -14.89
C ASP A 167 -9.40 -3.08 -13.90
N MET A 168 -10.09 -4.00 -13.24
CA MET A 168 -9.46 -4.95 -12.31
C MET A 168 -8.46 -5.87 -13.01
N ASN A 169 -8.75 -6.31 -14.23
CA ASN A 169 -7.86 -7.18 -14.99
C ASN A 169 -6.55 -6.46 -15.36
N GLY A 170 -6.64 -5.18 -15.75
CA GLY A 170 -5.46 -4.34 -15.98
C GLY A 170 -4.60 -4.15 -14.72
N TYR A 171 -5.25 -3.98 -13.57
CA TYR A 171 -4.57 -3.86 -12.28
C TYR A 171 -3.86 -5.16 -11.86
N GLU A 172 -4.54 -6.31 -11.96
CA GLU A 172 -3.96 -7.63 -11.72
C GLU A 172 -2.79 -7.93 -12.66
N ASN A 173 -2.97 -7.71 -13.96
CA ASN A 173 -1.93 -7.92 -14.95
C ASN A 173 -0.69 -7.06 -14.69
N ALA A 174 -0.87 -5.81 -14.26
CA ALA A 174 0.25 -4.97 -13.86
C ALA A 174 1.03 -5.59 -12.70
N LYS A 175 0.33 -6.11 -11.67
CA LYS A 175 0.99 -6.75 -10.52
C LYS A 175 1.58 -8.14 -10.83
N LEU A 176 1.03 -8.88 -11.77
CA LEU A 176 1.57 -10.18 -12.18
C LEU A 176 2.74 -10.06 -13.17
N LYS A 177 2.92 -8.90 -13.81
CA LYS A 177 3.94 -8.67 -14.82
C LYS A 177 5.39 -9.06 -14.42
N PRO A 178 5.86 -8.88 -13.16
CA PRO A 178 7.21 -9.32 -12.77
C PRO A 178 7.47 -10.79 -13.08
N LEU A 179 6.45 -11.66 -12.99
CA LEU A 179 6.57 -13.09 -13.25
C LEU A 179 7.05 -13.40 -14.68
N SER A 180 6.72 -12.56 -15.68
CA SER A 180 7.18 -12.73 -17.06
C SER A 180 8.66 -12.36 -17.25
N MET A 181 9.24 -11.59 -16.33
CA MET A 181 10.63 -11.13 -16.38
C MET A 181 11.57 -12.00 -15.51
N MET A 182 11.01 -12.77 -14.59
CA MET A 182 11.75 -13.64 -13.66
C MET A 182 12.28 -14.90 -14.37
N ASN A 183 13.41 -15.39 -13.89
CA ASN A 183 14.05 -16.60 -14.39
C ASN A 183 14.05 -17.71 -13.31
N GLU A 184 14.67 -18.86 -13.60
CA GLU A 184 14.67 -20.04 -12.72
C GLU A 184 15.38 -19.83 -11.37
N GLN A 185 16.19 -18.78 -11.23
CA GLN A 185 16.86 -18.41 -9.98
C GLN A 185 15.97 -17.56 -9.08
N CYS A 186 14.88 -17.02 -9.63
CA CYS A 186 13.97 -16.14 -8.91
C CYS A 186 12.88 -16.96 -8.20
N ILE A 187 12.40 -16.43 -7.09
CA ILE A 187 11.32 -17.03 -6.29
C ILE A 187 10.13 -16.06 -6.23
N ALA A 188 8.92 -16.57 -6.45
CA ALA A 188 7.70 -15.81 -6.26
C ALA A 188 6.80 -16.46 -5.20
N ILE A 189 6.19 -15.64 -4.35
CA ILE A 189 5.15 -16.02 -3.39
C ILE A 189 3.90 -15.24 -3.79
N ILE A 190 2.87 -15.93 -4.27
CA ILE A 190 1.68 -15.27 -4.84
C ILE A 190 0.38 -15.96 -4.40
N PRO A 191 -0.76 -15.24 -4.40
CA PRO A 191 -2.06 -15.84 -4.12
C PRO A 191 -2.41 -16.99 -5.08
N ALA A 192 -2.95 -18.08 -4.55
CA ALA A 192 -3.31 -19.27 -5.32
C ALA A 192 -4.41 -19.02 -6.36
N CYS A 193 -5.25 -18.00 -6.16
CA CYS A 193 -6.28 -17.63 -7.14
C CYS A 193 -5.72 -17.23 -8.52
N PHE A 194 -4.43 -16.92 -8.62
CA PHE A 194 -3.77 -16.59 -9.89
C PHE A 194 -3.11 -17.77 -10.59
N LYS A 195 -3.17 -18.99 -10.02
CA LYS A 195 -2.47 -20.18 -10.52
C LYS A 195 -2.77 -20.46 -12.00
N GLU A 196 -4.01 -20.25 -12.43
CA GLU A 196 -4.46 -20.54 -13.80
C GLU A 196 -4.21 -19.39 -14.78
N ARG A 197 -3.71 -18.24 -14.33
CA ARG A 197 -3.37 -17.14 -15.24
C ARG A 197 -2.20 -17.53 -16.15
N GLU A 198 -2.31 -17.23 -17.44
CA GLU A 198 -1.31 -17.58 -18.45
C GLU A 198 0.10 -17.06 -18.08
N ILE A 199 0.20 -15.81 -17.61
CA ILE A 199 1.47 -15.21 -17.18
C ILE A 199 2.11 -15.96 -16.02
N VAL A 200 1.31 -16.59 -15.15
CA VAL A 200 1.80 -17.42 -14.03
C VAL A 200 2.28 -18.77 -14.54
N ARG A 201 1.50 -19.44 -15.40
CA ARG A 201 1.87 -20.73 -15.99
C ARG A 201 3.12 -20.68 -16.86
N ASN A 202 3.33 -19.56 -17.53
CA ASN A 202 4.49 -19.34 -18.41
C ASN A 202 5.71 -18.77 -17.69
N SER A 203 5.61 -18.50 -16.39
CA SER A 203 6.74 -18.00 -15.61
C SER A 203 7.82 -19.06 -15.43
N ARG A 204 9.08 -18.64 -15.48
CA ARG A 204 10.25 -19.50 -15.23
C ARG A 204 10.68 -19.46 -13.75
N ALA A 205 10.08 -18.61 -12.94
CA ALA A 205 10.37 -18.51 -11.52
C ALA A 205 9.88 -19.75 -10.75
N LYS A 206 10.54 -20.06 -9.64
CA LYS A 206 9.99 -20.99 -8.66
C LYS A 206 8.84 -20.31 -7.90
N ILE A 207 7.61 -20.76 -8.13
CA ILE A 207 6.42 -20.15 -7.54
C ILE A 207 5.91 -20.95 -6.35
N TYR A 208 5.69 -20.27 -5.24
CA TYR A 208 4.96 -20.75 -4.08
C TYR A 208 3.59 -20.07 -4.04
N PHE A 209 2.54 -20.86 -3.92
CA PHE A 209 1.17 -20.38 -3.81
C PHE A 209 0.72 -20.37 -2.38
N TYR A 210 -0.18 -19.43 -2.03
CA TYR A 210 -0.85 -19.40 -0.74
C TYR A 210 -2.32 -18.98 -0.91
N SER A 211 -3.19 -19.47 -0.03
CA SER A 211 -4.61 -19.14 0.04
C SER A 211 -5.01 -18.51 1.38
N SER A 212 -4.21 -18.73 2.41
CA SER A 212 -4.43 -18.22 3.77
C SER A 212 -3.10 -18.03 4.51
N GLU A 213 -3.16 -17.44 5.70
CA GLU A 213 -2.02 -17.33 6.61
C GLU A 213 -1.46 -18.70 6.98
N GLN A 214 -2.33 -19.67 7.28
CA GLN A 214 -1.91 -21.01 7.63
C GLN A 214 -1.23 -21.73 6.47
N ASP A 215 -1.78 -21.61 5.26
CA ASP A 215 -1.20 -22.20 4.05
C ASP A 215 0.19 -21.61 3.74
N LEU A 216 0.35 -20.30 3.92
CA LEU A 216 1.64 -19.63 3.80
C LEU A 216 2.63 -20.12 4.86
N ALA A 217 2.17 -20.28 6.11
CA ALA A 217 2.99 -20.79 7.20
C ALA A 217 3.45 -22.23 6.91
N ASP A 218 2.54 -23.13 6.51
CA ASP A 218 2.82 -24.51 6.19
C ASP A 218 3.82 -24.65 5.02
N THR A 219 3.62 -23.82 3.97
CA THR A 219 4.49 -23.80 2.78
C THR A 219 5.95 -23.51 3.13
N PHE A 220 6.18 -22.63 4.11
CA PHE A 220 7.52 -22.26 4.54
C PHE A 220 7.96 -22.90 5.86
N GLY A 221 7.14 -23.79 6.45
CA GLY A 221 7.40 -24.42 7.74
C GLY A 221 7.59 -23.35 8.84
N LEU A 222 6.65 -22.41 8.91
CA LEU A 222 6.56 -21.35 9.92
C LEU A 222 5.49 -21.70 10.95
N GLU A 223 5.63 -21.20 12.16
CA GLU A 223 4.77 -21.47 13.31
C GLU A 223 3.99 -20.21 13.70
N CYS A 224 2.70 -20.15 13.37
CA CYS A 224 1.84 -19.00 13.60
C CYS A 224 1.71 -18.64 15.09
N ASP A 225 1.73 -19.63 15.98
CA ASP A 225 1.63 -19.46 17.43
C ASP A 225 2.85 -18.76 18.06
N LYS A 226 4.00 -18.77 17.37
CA LYS A 226 5.19 -18.01 17.77
C LYS A 226 5.18 -16.54 17.35
N ILE A 227 4.17 -16.12 16.57
CA ILE A 227 4.06 -14.76 16.05
C ILE A 227 3.07 -13.97 16.92
N ALA A 228 3.52 -12.84 17.48
CA ALA A 228 2.68 -12.00 18.34
C ALA A 228 1.59 -11.22 17.60
N PHE A 229 1.69 -11.12 16.28
CA PHE A 229 0.74 -10.36 15.47
C PHE A 229 -0.53 -11.18 15.15
N ARG A 230 -1.66 -10.47 15.14
CA ARG A 230 -2.97 -11.00 14.68
C ARG A 230 -3.28 -10.44 13.28
N VAL A 231 -4.31 -10.97 12.64
CA VAL A 231 -4.84 -10.45 11.37
C VAL A 231 -5.13 -8.95 11.49
N PRO A 232 -4.77 -8.13 10.48
CA PRO A 232 -4.12 -8.48 9.19
C PRO A 232 -2.59 -8.62 9.26
N PHE A 233 -1.95 -8.15 10.32
CA PHE A 233 -0.48 -8.08 10.44
C PHE A 233 0.21 -9.44 10.54
N LEU A 234 -0.53 -10.51 10.84
CA LEU A 234 -0.01 -11.89 10.82
C LEU A 234 0.48 -12.26 9.41
N MET A 235 -0.30 -11.91 8.37
CA MET A 235 0.10 -12.12 6.97
C MET A 235 1.40 -11.39 6.65
N ASP A 236 1.52 -10.11 7.06
CA ASP A 236 2.73 -9.31 6.84
C ASP A 236 3.96 -9.94 7.50
N ALA A 237 3.82 -10.43 8.75
CA ALA A 237 4.89 -11.10 9.49
C ALA A 237 5.30 -12.43 8.85
N LEU A 238 4.34 -13.24 8.40
CA LEU A 238 4.60 -14.50 7.71
C LEU A 238 5.36 -14.28 6.39
N PHE A 239 4.98 -13.28 5.60
CA PHE A 239 5.75 -12.90 4.41
C PHE A 239 7.17 -12.49 4.75
N ALA A 240 7.36 -11.66 5.79
CA ALA A 240 8.68 -11.21 6.20
C ALA A 240 9.56 -12.38 6.67
N LEU A 241 9.02 -13.30 7.46
CA LEU A 241 9.73 -14.51 7.90
C LEU A 241 10.00 -15.47 6.74
N ALA A 242 9.07 -15.64 5.78
CA ALA A 242 9.28 -16.45 4.59
C ALA A 242 10.44 -15.91 3.73
N VAL A 243 10.46 -14.58 3.50
CA VAL A 243 11.57 -13.89 2.80
C VAL A 243 12.89 -14.09 3.54
N GLN A 244 12.91 -13.92 4.87
CA GLN A 244 14.11 -14.15 5.68
C GLN A 244 14.59 -15.60 5.55
N LYS A 245 13.67 -16.56 5.65
CA LYS A 245 13.99 -17.98 5.52
C LYS A 245 14.54 -18.35 4.13
N ILE A 246 14.01 -17.77 3.06
CA ILE A 246 14.55 -17.94 1.70
C ILE A 246 15.97 -17.39 1.60
N LEU A 247 16.24 -16.19 2.16
CA LEU A 247 17.53 -15.51 2.02
C LEU A 247 18.61 -16.04 2.97
N LEU A 248 18.23 -16.47 4.18
CA LEU A 248 19.17 -16.81 5.26
C LEU A 248 19.03 -18.25 5.79
N GLY A 249 18.02 -19.00 5.36
CA GLY A 249 17.76 -20.37 5.81
C GLY A 249 17.07 -20.50 7.18
N GLN A 250 16.76 -19.40 7.83
CA GLN A 250 16.14 -19.36 9.17
C GLN A 250 15.05 -18.31 9.29
N ALA A 251 14.15 -18.46 10.27
CA ALA A 251 13.11 -17.52 10.64
C ALA A 251 13.34 -17.03 12.09
N ASP A 252 13.40 -15.74 12.30
CA ASP A 252 13.67 -15.11 13.59
C ASP A 252 12.37 -14.56 14.20
N TYR A 253 11.68 -15.40 14.96
CA TYR A 253 10.42 -15.05 15.63
C TYR A 253 10.61 -14.03 16.73
N GLU A 254 11.70 -14.08 17.49
CA GLU A 254 11.98 -13.11 18.54
C GLU A 254 12.09 -11.71 17.94
N ARG A 255 12.86 -11.60 16.87
CA ARG A 255 13.06 -10.31 16.22
C ARG A 255 11.80 -9.79 15.54
N VAL A 256 11.02 -10.61 14.81
CA VAL A 256 9.78 -10.11 14.19
C VAL A 256 8.81 -9.59 15.24
N ASN A 257 8.72 -10.23 16.39
CA ASN A 257 7.83 -9.83 17.49
C ASN A 257 8.24 -8.50 18.18
N THR A 258 9.47 -8.01 17.96
CA THR A 258 9.90 -6.67 18.41
C THR A 258 9.50 -5.55 17.43
N PHE A 259 8.92 -5.89 16.28
CA PHE A 259 8.50 -4.88 15.32
C PHE A 259 7.29 -4.09 15.84
N VAL A 260 7.36 -2.76 15.71
CA VAL A 260 6.27 -1.86 16.12
C VAL A 260 5.47 -1.43 14.90
N ILE A 261 4.17 -1.72 14.92
CA ILE A 261 3.23 -1.25 13.89
C ILE A 261 3.16 0.27 13.92
N GLU A 262 3.12 0.90 12.75
CA GLU A 262 2.97 2.35 12.64
C GLU A 262 1.62 2.83 13.20
N ASN A 263 1.63 4.02 13.76
CA ASN A 263 0.42 4.74 14.15
C ASN A 263 -0.57 4.84 12.97
N ASN A 264 -1.84 5.02 13.29
CA ASN A 264 -2.92 5.12 12.31
C ASN A 264 -3.27 3.83 11.57
N LYS A 265 -2.76 2.69 12.02
CA LYS A 265 -3.08 1.35 11.50
C LYS A 265 -3.52 0.46 12.66
N LEU A 266 -4.81 0.32 12.86
CA LEU A 266 -5.38 -0.46 13.97
C LEU A 266 -4.70 -0.13 15.31
N GLU A 267 -4.38 1.15 15.50
CA GLU A 267 -3.74 1.68 16.71
C GLU A 267 -4.74 1.68 17.85
N GLU A 268 -4.55 0.77 18.83
CA GLU A 268 -5.45 0.61 19.97
C GLU A 268 -5.17 1.67 21.03
N LEU A 269 -6.22 2.33 21.49
CA LEU A 269 -6.20 3.40 22.48
C LEU A 269 -7.21 3.10 23.59
N ARG A 270 -6.95 3.57 24.80
CA ARG A 270 -7.90 3.52 25.90
C ARG A 270 -8.27 4.93 26.34
N ASP A 271 -9.57 5.16 26.54
CA ASP A 271 -10.03 6.40 27.14
C ASP A 271 -10.03 6.33 28.69
N ASN A 272 -10.48 7.39 29.33
CA ASN A 272 -10.52 7.50 30.79
C ASN A 272 -11.45 6.49 31.49
N ARG A 273 -12.29 5.79 30.71
CA ARG A 273 -13.23 4.74 31.19
C ARG A 273 -12.76 3.34 30.76
N ASP A 274 -11.48 3.21 30.32
CA ASP A 274 -10.85 1.97 29.82
C ASP A 274 -11.57 1.34 28.61
N ARG A 275 -12.37 2.12 27.85
CA ARG A 275 -13.02 1.64 26.64
C ARG A 275 -12.03 1.58 25.48
N LEU A 276 -12.16 0.57 24.63
CA LEU A 276 -11.27 0.36 23.49
C LEU A 276 -11.69 1.23 22.30
N TRP A 277 -10.79 2.12 21.89
CA TRP A 277 -10.86 2.91 20.68
C TRP A 277 -9.74 2.49 19.73
N VAL A 278 -10.04 2.40 18.44
CA VAL A 278 -9.06 1.95 17.44
C VAL A 278 -8.94 2.99 16.35
N ASN A 279 -7.74 3.54 16.21
CA ASN A 279 -7.41 4.47 15.14
C ASN A 279 -6.86 3.71 13.94
N ASP A 280 -7.71 3.49 12.96
CA ASP A 280 -7.36 2.88 11.67
C ASP A 280 -7.65 3.86 10.52
N THR A 281 -7.34 5.14 10.75
CA THR A 281 -7.59 6.21 9.77
C THR A 281 -6.89 6.00 8.43
N LYS A 282 -5.84 5.13 8.38
CA LYS A 282 -5.15 4.74 7.16
C LYS A 282 -5.95 3.79 6.27
N ALA A 283 -7.04 3.20 6.76
CA ALA A 283 -8.00 2.42 5.97
C ALA A 283 -8.81 3.33 5.04
N THR A 284 -8.19 3.77 3.96
CA THR A 284 -8.77 4.67 2.95
C THR A 284 -9.39 3.93 1.77
N ASN A 285 -9.55 2.62 1.87
CA ASN A 285 -10.22 1.75 0.91
C ASN A 285 -11.02 0.65 1.64
N ILE A 286 -11.91 0.02 0.91
CA ILE A 286 -12.87 -0.98 1.39
C ILE A 286 -12.18 -2.16 2.06
N ASP A 287 -11.17 -2.75 1.40
CA ASP A 287 -10.50 -3.95 1.89
C ASP A 287 -9.82 -3.71 3.24
N ALA A 288 -9.16 -2.57 3.42
CA ALA A 288 -8.54 -2.22 4.70
C ALA A 288 -9.58 -2.17 5.83
N SER A 289 -10.74 -1.55 5.60
CA SER A 289 -11.82 -1.49 6.59
C SER A 289 -12.46 -2.87 6.84
N MET A 290 -12.59 -3.70 5.81
CA MET A 290 -13.04 -5.10 5.98
C MET A 290 -12.09 -5.91 6.86
N GLN A 291 -10.76 -5.72 6.73
CA GLN A 291 -9.78 -6.36 7.60
C GLN A 291 -9.90 -5.87 9.05
N ALA A 292 -10.16 -4.58 9.25
CA ALA A 292 -10.43 -4.02 10.58
C ALA A 292 -11.70 -4.62 11.21
N ILE A 293 -12.80 -4.71 10.45
CA ILE A 293 -14.05 -5.35 10.90
C ILE A 293 -13.80 -6.80 11.28
N ARG A 294 -13.09 -7.58 10.44
CA ARG A 294 -12.76 -8.99 10.73
C ARG A 294 -11.93 -9.15 12.01
N ARG A 295 -10.98 -8.24 12.27
CA ARG A 295 -10.17 -8.29 13.49
C ARG A 295 -11.00 -8.22 14.77
N TYR A 296 -12.11 -7.45 14.74
CA TYR A 296 -12.98 -7.23 15.88
C TYR A 296 -14.35 -7.91 15.74
N GLU A 297 -14.51 -8.91 14.86
CA GLU A 297 -15.79 -9.56 14.53
C GLU A 297 -16.53 -10.20 15.73
N ASN A 298 -15.82 -10.47 16.82
CA ASN A 298 -16.39 -11.02 18.05
C ASN A 298 -16.82 -9.95 19.05
N GLU A 299 -16.53 -8.67 18.77
CA GLU A 299 -16.86 -7.52 19.61
C GLU A 299 -18.07 -6.77 19.05
N LYS A 300 -18.74 -5.99 19.92
CA LYS A 300 -19.73 -5.01 19.45
C LYS A 300 -18.96 -3.84 18.81
N ILE A 301 -19.21 -3.58 17.53
CA ILE A 301 -18.49 -2.56 16.77
C ILE A 301 -19.31 -1.27 16.67
N PHE A 302 -18.72 -0.16 17.10
CA PHE A 302 -19.15 1.22 16.83
C PHE A 302 -18.21 1.80 15.78
N ILE A 303 -18.62 1.84 14.50
CA ILE A 303 -17.70 2.16 13.41
C ILE A 303 -17.96 3.55 12.82
N ILE A 304 -16.89 4.33 12.65
CA ILE A 304 -16.90 5.59 11.92
C ILE A 304 -16.53 5.29 10.46
N LEU A 305 -17.48 5.52 9.54
CA LEU A 305 -17.32 5.33 8.10
C LEU A 305 -17.49 6.67 7.37
N GLY A 306 -16.76 6.85 6.28
CA GLY A 306 -16.98 7.96 5.33
C GLY A 306 -15.81 8.84 5.05
N GLY A 307 -16.03 9.77 4.12
CA GLY A 307 -15.07 10.64 3.50
C GLY A 307 -15.29 10.75 1.99
N ASP A 308 -14.21 10.87 1.21
CA ASP A 308 -14.25 10.79 -0.25
C ASP A 308 -14.10 9.31 -0.69
N ASP A 309 -15.17 8.72 -1.21
CA ASP A 309 -15.19 7.32 -1.68
C ASP A 309 -14.67 7.14 -3.12
N LYS A 310 -14.33 8.23 -3.80
CA LYS A 310 -13.84 8.21 -5.19
C LYS A 310 -14.75 7.45 -6.16
N GLY A 311 -16.04 7.39 -5.87
CA GLY A 311 -17.04 6.69 -6.68
C GLY A 311 -17.02 5.15 -6.52
N VAL A 312 -16.34 4.62 -5.52
CA VAL A 312 -16.29 3.17 -5.28
C VAL A 312 -17.57 2.69 -4.61
N ASP A 313 -17.97 1.45 -4.91
CA ASP A 313 -19.10 0.78 -4.27
C ASP A 313 -18.71 0.32 -2.86
N LEU A 314 -19.37 0.87 -1.84
CA LEU A 314 -19.15 0.54 -0.42
C LEU A 314 -19.95 -0.69 0.06
N SER A 315 -20.82 -1.27 -0.74
CA SER A 315 -21.70 -2.41 -0.38
C SER A 315 -20.94 -3.56 0.33
N PRO A 316 -19.71 -3.95 -0.07
CA PRO A 316 -18.99 -5.03 0.61
C PRO A 316 -18.72 -4.76 2.10
N VAL A 317 -18.54 -3.50 2.51
CA VAL A 317 -18.37 -3.13 3.93
C VAL A 317 -19.67 -3.39 4.70
N PHE A 318 -20.81 -3.09 4.12
CA PHE A 318 -22.12 -3.32 4.72
C PHE A 318 -22.46 -4.80 4.80
N ASP A 319 -22.07 -5.58 3.79
CA ASP A 319 -22.21 -7.05 3.81
C ASP A 319 -21.39 -7.65 4.95
N ALA A 320 -20.14 -7.20 5.13
CA ALA A 320 -19.29 -7.63 6.23
C ALA A 320 -19.85 -7.25 7.61
N LEU A 321 -20.38 -6.04 7.76
CA LEU A 321 -21.02 -5.58 9.00
C LEU A 321 -22.31 -6.36 9.30
N SER A 322 -23.12 -6.68 8.29
CA SER A 322 -24.36 -7.46 8.41
C SER A 322 -24.12 -8.91 8.83
N ALA A 323 -22.94 -9.45 8.56
CA ALA A 323 -22.56 -10.81 8.90
C ALA A 323 -22.08 -10.96 10.36
N LEU A 324 -21.90 -9.86 11.09
CA LEU A 324 -21.45 -9.88 12.46
C LEU A 324 -22.51 -10.47 13.42
N LYS A 325 -22.05 -11.20 14.44
CA LYS A 325 -22.94 -11.78 15.48
C LYS A 325 -23.56 -10.72 16.38
N GLN A 326 -22.83 -9.64 16.64
CA GLN A 326 -23.29 -8.51 17.45
C GLN A 326 -23.66 -7.36 16.51
N GLU A 327 -24.84 -6.75 16.73
CA GLU A 327 -25.32 -5.64 15.89
C GLU A 327 -24.37 -4.45 15.94
N PRO A 328 -23.74 -4.09 14.81
CA PRO A 328 -22.88 -2.92 14.73
C PRO A 328 -23.69 -1.63 14.69
N LYS A 329 -23.06 -0.51 15.04
CA LYS A 329 -23.62 0.82 14.81
C LYS A 329 -22.64 1.67 13.99
N ILE A 330 -23.17 2.31 12.94
CA ILE A 330 -22.40 3.15 12.03
C ILE A 330 -22.59 4.62 12.41
N TYR A 331 -21.48 5.39 12.35
CA TYR A 331 -21.44 6.83 12.50
C TYR A 331 -20.86 7.40 11.21
N ALA A 332 -21.72 7.94 10.37
CA ALA A 332 -21.37 8.38 9.03
C ALA A 332 -20.79 9.80 9.03
N ILE A 333 -19.63 9.99 8.41
CA ILE A 333 -18.93 11.28 8.31
C ILE A 333 -18.56 11.59 6.84
N GLY A 334 -18.20 12.85 6.60
CA GLY A 334 -17.63 13.27 5.32
C GLY A 334 -18.66 13.49 4.21
N SER A 335 -18.14 13.72 3.02
CA SER A 335 -18.93 14.12 1.84
C SER A 335 -19.93 13.07 1.37
N ASN A 336 -19.71 11.78 1.70
CA ASN A 336 -20.57 10.67 1.31
C ASN A 336 -21.52 10.18 2.43
N THR A 337 -21.73 10.97 3.48
CA THR A 337 -22.62 10.64 4.63
C THR A 337 -23.99 10.12 4.19
N GLU A 338 -24.68 10.81 3.28
CA GLU A 338 -26.02 10.42 2.80
C GLU A 338 -26.00 9.06 2.07
N LYS A 339 -24.95 8.77 1.29
CA LYS A 339 -24.75 7.47 0.63
C LYS A 339 -24.64 6.36 1.68
N ILE A 340 -23.86 6.58 2.73
CA ILE A 340 -23.66 5.61 3.83
C ILE A 340 -24.97 5.37 4.58
N VAL A 341 -25.73 6.42 4.91
CA VAL A 341 -27.03 6.30 5.57
C VAL A 341 -28.01 5.47 4.74
N ASN A 342 -28.04 5.69 3.42
CA ASN A 342 -28.90 4.93 2.52
C ASN A 342 -28.48 3.45 2.43
N LEU A 343 -27.19 3.16 2.34
CA LEU A 343 -26.67 1.78 2.36
C LEU A 343 -26.97 1.09 3.69
N ALA A 344 -26.79 1.77 4.82
CA ALA A 344 -27.10 1.23 6.15
C ALA A 344 -28.58 0.89 6.29
N ARG A 345 -29.49 1.76 5.78
CA ARG A 345 -30.93 1.49 5.76
C ARG A 345 -31.26 0.24 4.95
N ASN A 346 -30.67 0.08 3.77
CA ASN A 346 -30.88 -1.08 2.91
C ASN A 346 -30.38 -2.38 3.57
N SER A 347 -29.27 -2.30 4.31
CA SER A 347 -28.67 -3.41 5.05
C SER A 347 -29.26 -3.61 6.45
N ARG A 348 -30.24 -2.79 6.86
CA ARG A 348 -30.88 -2.81 8.19
C ARG A 348 -29.89 -2.62 9.35
N ILE A 349 -28.82 -1.87 9.16
CA ILE A 349 -27.82 -1.55 10.18
C ILE A 349 -28.15 -0.17 10.76
N SER A 350 -28.07 -0.04 12.09
CA SER A 350 -28.22 1.25 12.76
C SER A 350 -27.14 2.24 12.31
N CYS A 351 -27.54 3.42 11.85
CA CYS A 351 -26.63 4.44 11.37
C CYS A 351 -27.05 5.83 11.84
N LEU A 352 -26.09 6.62 12.33
CA LEU A 352 -26.25 8.03 12.66
C LEU A 352 -25.47 8.90 11.67
N ALA A 353 -26.13 9.88 11.07
CA ALA A 353 -25.49 10.91 10.24
C ALA A 353 -24.82 11.94 11.14
N CYS A 354 -23.49 11.88 11.24
CA CYS A 354 -22.71 12.80 12.08
C CYS A 354 -22.04 13.90 11.25
N TYR A 355 -21.79 13.66 9.97
CA TYR A 355 -21.10 14.53 9.02
C TYR A 355 -19.65 14.86 9.41
N GLU A 356 -19.36 15.10 10.69
CA GLU A 356 -18.03 15.47 11.20
C GLU A 356 -17.50 14.43 12.19
N LEU A 357 -16.17 14.25 12.20
CA LEU A 357 -15.49 13.29 13.07
C LEU A 357 -15.77 13.55 14.56
N LYS A 358 -15.74 14.82 14.99
CA LYS A 358 -15.97 15.20 16.39
C LYS A 358 -17.38 14.82 16.87
N GLU A 359 -18.37 15.01 16.02
CA GLU A 359 -19.74 14.64 16.33
C GLU A 359 -19.93 13.12 16.40
N ALA A 360 -19.24 12.36 15.52
CA ALA A 360 -19.23 10.91 15.58
C ALA A 360 -18.63 10.39 16.90
N ILE A 361 -17.51 10.97 17.35
CA ILE A 361 -16.85 10.57 18.61
C ILE A 361 -17.77 10.86 19.81
N LYS A 362 -18.42 12.03 19.89
CA LYS A 362 -19.38 12.36 20.95
C LYS A 362 -20.59 11.43 20.95
N ALA A 363 -21.11 11.09 19.79
CA ALA A 363 -22.22 10.17 19.66
C ALA A 363 -21.82 8.76 20.13
N ILE A 364 -20.63 8.29 19.75
CA ILE A 364 -20.08 7.02 20.24
C ILE A 364 -19.90 7.07 21.76
N ASP A 365 -19.36 8.16 22.33
CA ASP A 365 -19.19 8.31 23.79
C ASP A 365 -20.48 8.11 24.55
N THR A 366 -21.61 8.61 24.01
CA THR A 366 -22.95 8.44 24.56
C THR A 366 -23.48 7.01 24.43
N ASP A 367 -23.26 6.38 23.28
CA ASP A 367 -23.80 5.05 22.96
C ASP A 367 -22.94 3.90 23.48
N PHE A 368 -21.67 4.15 23.77
CA PHE A 368 -20.70 3.13 24.16
C PHE A 368 -20.93 2.71 25.64
N SER A 369 -21.89 1.82 25.83
CA SER A 369 -22.20 1.20 27.12
C SER A 369 -21.71 -0.26 27.10
N GLY A 370 -20.95 -0.67 28.11
CA GLY A 370 -20.46 -2.04 28.27
C GLY A 370 -19.20 -2.33 27.46
N SER A 371 -19.06 -3.58 26.97
CA SER A 371 -17.93 -4.04 26.18
C SER A 371 -18.14 -3.73 24.69
N GLY A 372 -17.03 -3.55 23.95
CA GLY A 372 -17.04 -3.33 22.51
C GLY A 372 -15.80 -2.56 22.04
N VAL A 373 -15.83 -2.14 20.78
CA VAL A 373 -14.76 -1.38 20.15
C VAL A 373 -15.32 -0.20 19.36
N ALA A 374 -14.78 1.00 19.60
CA ALA A 374 -15.02 2.17 18.77
C ALA A 374 -13.93 2.27 17.69
N LEU A 375 -14.32 2.09 16.44
CA LEU A 375 -13.38 1.87 15.33
C LEU A 375 -13.46 3.04 14.32
N LEU A 376 -12.40 3.84 14.20
CA LEU A 376 -12.21 4.74 13.07
C LEU A 376 -11.56 3.97 11.93
N SER A 377 -12.34 3.35 11.05
CA SER A 377 -11.86 2.66 9.83
C SER A 377 -12.73 3.04 8.64
N PRO A 378 -12.47 4.22 8.06
CA PRO A 378 -13.45 4.98 7.29
C PRO A 378 -13.76 4.45 5.90
N ALA A 379 -13.02 3.48 5.36
CA ALA A 379 -13.12 2.94 3.99
C ALA A 379 -12.95 3.99 2.86
N CYS A 380 -12.76 5.26 3.21
CA CYS A 380 -12.75 6.41 2.31
C CYS A 380 -11.53 7.29 2.55
N ALA A 381 -11.10 8.02 1.51
CA ALA A 381 -10.07 9.03 1.65
C ALA A 381 -10.54 10.18 2.56
N SER A 382 -9.60 10.95 3.09
CA SER A 382 -9.87 11.99 4.08
C SER A 382 -9.85 13.41 3.52
N LEU A 383 -9.54 13.56 2.22
CA LEU A 383 -9.20 14.86 1.63
C LEU A 383 -10.41 15.82 1.46
N ASP A 384 -11.61 15.34 1.69
CA ASP A 384 -12.85 16.10 1.73
C ASP A 384 -12.94 17.02 2.98
N GLN A 385 -12.40 16.55 4.11
CA GLN A 385 -12.47 17.30 5.39
C GLN A 385 -11.09 17.57 6.02
N PHE A 386 -10.05 16.82 5.64
CA PHE A 386 -8.72 16.88 6.28
C PHE A 386 -7.63 17.01 5.23
N LYS A 387 -6.47 17.58 5.63
CA LYS A 387 -5.29 17.67 4.77
C LYS A 387 -4.65 16.31 4.48
N SER A 388 -4.88 15.32 5.34
CA SER A 388 -4.35 13.97 5.20
C SER A 388 -5.09 13.00 6.15
N TYR A 389 -4.95 11.69 5.91
CA TYR A 389 -5.43 10.67 6.85
C TYR A 389 -4.74 10.78 8.22
N ALA A 390 -3.48 11.21 8.26
CA ALA A 390 -2.75 11.40 9.51
C ALA A 390 -3.38 12.48 10.37
N GLN A 391 -3.74 13.63 9.78
CA GLN A 391 -4.46 14.68 10.49
C GLN A 391 -5.82 14.20 11.04
N ARG A 392 -6.56 13.40 10.27
CA ARG A 392 -7.81 12.78 10.75
C ARG A 392 -7.56 11.89 11.98
N GLY A 393 -6.47 11.11 11.95
CA GLY A 393 -6.07 10.24 13.07
C GLY A 393 -5.60 11.02 14.30
N ASP A 394 -4.89 12.13 14.11
CA ASP A 394 -4.42 12.98 15.22
C ASP A 394 -5.59 13.65 15.92
N ILE A 395 -6.56 14.19 15.18
CA ILE A 395 -7.81 14.75 15.73
C ILE A 395 -8.60 13.66 16.45
N PHE A 396 -8.68 12.44 15.91
CA PHE A 396 -9.35 11.33 16.59
C PHE A 396 -8.74 11.04 17.96
N LYS A 397 -7.41 10.98 18.05
CA LYS A 397 -6.70 10.76 19.33
C LYS A 397 -6.92 11.91 20.33
N GLU A 398 -6.86 13.15 19.85
CA GLU A 398 -7.06 14.34 20.67
C GLU A 398 -8.48 14.38 21.25
N GLU A 399 -9.50 14.12 20.45
CA GLU A 399 -10.90 14.13 20.91
C GLU A 399 -11.17 13.01 21.92
N ILE A 400 -10.59 11.80 21.74
CA ILE A 400 -10.71 10.70 22.71
C ILE A 400 -10.06 11.07 24.05
N ALA A 401 -8.87 11.67 24.02
CA ALA A 401 -8.18 12.08 25.23
C ALA A 401 -8.96 13.16 26.02
N ASN A 402 -9.83 13.91 25.35
CA ASN A 402 -10.68 14.95 25.95
C ASN A 402 -12.06 14.44 26.43
N LEU A 403 -12.40 13.16 26.20
CA LEU A 403 -13.64 12.57 26.73
C LEU A 403 -13.60 12.54 28.26
N LYS A 404 -14.72 12.93 28.88
CA LYS A 404 -14.84 13.02 30.38
C LYS A 404 -15.41 11.75 30.98
#